data_0e0257d4fbcf97ce92ebb7ae75871a82
#
_entry.id   0e0257d4fbcf97ce92ebb7ae75871a82
#
_cell.length_a   1.000
_cell.length_b   1.000
_cell.length_c   1.000
_cell.angle_alpha   90.00
_cell.angle_beta   90.00
_cell.angle_gamma   90.00
#
_symmetry.space_group_name_H-M   'P 1'
#
loop_
_entity.id
_entity.type
_entity.pdbx_description
1 polymer ?
#
loop_
_entity_poly.entity_id
_entity_poly.type
_entity_poly.pdbx_seq_one_letter_code
_entity_poly.pdbx_strand_id
1 'polypeptide(L)'
;PTAHYMWPSDPTYLTDQHNVVLTVFYGAMVTFARHLTGSNDAGIVTLAALQTLFAVFCCAAAANRFLNRPWIGKTATDSAAPPQAGGLARFLILLFFMVCPLAVFSTISITKSPLFAFSFVWWFSVWYELVQTWHPAGTRKHPQTPAIATPVHLPRHSFIAFILATSVMLISAKYAWYIIALQIVLALIADRKRWATYVVALLIPTVLIHGGISFAISSGAIIGGDPIESRGVQLQMIARVAQRNPDGISDEAKKNLAPVFNLDQMADAYSQQDADPVKSSGIQAKKVSYKWRTVTPEDMTNFNKAWFEIVKDNPIIALDALLAKCFGYFNVNDQPYVSMDYYVASDYVQKNSTWIKDYNHDWREHIAGFTRVWGGIPVLGWPTHGNFYVVMTLLIGAAEVIRRRWLTLMTHIPLLLLMGVMITAPANNFERHMLPVAFVFGFVVLTYWRESLAERQRQSATLH
;
A
#
# COMPACT_ATOMS: atom_id res chain seq x y z
N PRO A 1 16.60 -6.72 -10.14
CA PRO A 1 15.98 -6.96 -8.82
C PRO A 1 15.97 -8.43 -8.45
N THR A 2 15.64 -9.33 -9.40
CA THR A 2 15.54 -10.77 -9.15
C THR A 2 16.88 -11.42 -8.76
N ALA A 3 17.99 -10.94 -9.30
CA ALA A 3 19.32 -11.45 -8.97
C ALA A 3 19.73 -11.20 -7.50
N HIS A 4 19.16 -10.20 -6.85
CA HIS A 4 19.40 -9.93 -5.42
C HIS A 4 18.69 -10.91 -4.48
N TYR A 5 17.73 -11.66 -4.98
CA TYR A 5 16.92 -12.58 -4.17
C TYR A 5 17.25 -14.04 -4.41
N MET A 6 18.04 -14.31 -5.42
CA MET A 6 18.67 -15.61 -5.63
C MET A 6 20.07 -15.55 -5.00
N TRP A 7 20.37 -16.48 -4.11
CA TRP A 7 21.69 -16.56 -3.50
C TRP A 7 22.76 -16.74 -4.57
N PRO A 8 23.77 -15.86 -4.69
CA PRO A 8 24.75 -15.97 -5.79
C PRO A 8 25.55 -17.27 -5.79
N SER A 9 25.75 -17.88 -4.61
CA SER A 9 26.47 -19.13 -4.44
C SER A 9 25.61 -20.38 -4.50
N ASP A 10 24.30 -20.22 -4.48
CA ASP A 10 23.34 -21.33 -4.59
C ASP A 10 22.05 -20.83 -5.25
N PRO A 11 21.97 -20.93 -6.60
CA PRO A 11 20.84 -20.44 -7.38
C PRO A 11 19.53 -21.18 -7.11
N THR A 12 19.54 -22.26 -6.32
CA THR A 12 18.34 -23.00 -5.95
C THR A 12 17.57 -22.39 -4.78
N TYR A 13 18.19 -21.46 -4.04
CA TYR A 13 17.55 -20.85 -2.89
C TYR A 13 16.80 -19.57 -3.22
N LEU A 14 15.46 -19.63 -3.11
CA LEU A 14 14.60 -18.46 -3.10
C LEU A 14 14.42 -17.96 -1.67
N THR A 15 14.43 -16.64 -1.50
CA THR A 15 14.15 -16.00 -0.21
C THR A 15 12.84 -15.25 -0.26
N ASP A 16 12.07 -15.25 0.85
CA ASP A 16 10.90 -14.40 1.02
C ASP A 16 11.25 -13.02 1.59
N GLN A 17 12.43 -12.48 1.26
CA GLN A 17 12.77 -11.09 1.56
C GLN A 17 11.79 -10.13 0.88
N HIS A 18 11.49 -10.38 -0.39
CA HIS A 18 10.36 -9.83 -1.12
C HIS A 18 9.40 -10.96 -1.49
N ASN A 19 8.16 -10.62 -1.88
CA ASN A 19 7.19 -11.66 -2.20
C ASN A 19 7.74 -12.61 -3.28
N VAL A 20 7.90 -13.86 -2.91
CA VAL A 20 8.55 -14.88 -3.74
C VAL A 20 7.81 -15.13 -5.05
N VAL A 21 6.49 -15.03 -5.07
CA VAL A 21 5.68 -15.24 -6.28
C VAL A 21 6.03 -14.21 -7.35
N LEU A 22 6.13 -12.93 -6.97
CA LEU A 22 6.57 -11.88 -7.90
C LEU A 22 8.03 -12.05 -8.31
N THR A 23 8.90 -12.47 -7.38
CA THR A 23 10.32 -12.72 -7.68
C THR A 23 10.45 -13.79 -8.75
N VAL A 24 9.74 -14.90 -8.62
CA VAL A 24 9.75 -15.99 -9.60
C VAL A 24 9.16 -15.53 -10.94
N PHE A 25 8.02 -14.84 -10.92
CA PHE A 25 7.38 -14.35 -12.15
C PHE A 25 8.29 -13.38 -12.92
N TYR A 26 8.82 -12.37 -12.24
CA TYR A 26 9.71 -11.38 -12.87
C TYR A 26 11.01 -12.02 -13.35
N GLY A 27 11.59 -12.91 -12.54
CA GLY A 27 12.79 -13.66 -12.92
C GLY A 27 12.61 -14.53 -14.15
N ALA A 28 11.50 -15.27 -14.20
CA ALA A 28 11.17 -16.11 -15.35
C ALA A 28 11.01 -15.29 -16.64
N MET A 29 10.27 -14.16 -16.57
CA MET A 29 10.06 -13.29 -17.73
C MET A 29 11.36 -12.67 -18.24
N VAL A 30 12.22 -12.16 -17.34
CA VAL A 30 13.51 -11.58 -17.74
C VAL A 30 14.45 -12.65 -18.29
N THR A 31 14.48 -13.84 -17.67
CA THR A 31 15.31 -14.94 -18.15
C THR A 31 14.85 -15.44 -19.52
N PHE A 32 13.55 -15.62 -19.71
CA PHE A 32 12.98 -16.01 -21.00
C PHE A 32 13.32 -14.99 -22.11
N ALA A 33 13.08 -13.70 -21.82
CA ALA A 33 13.41 -12.63 -22.76
C ALA A 33 14.91 -12.60 -23.11
N ARG A 34 15.79 -12.80 -22.12
CA ARG A 34 17.23 -12.88 -22.34
C ARG A 34 17.62 -14.06 -23.25
N HIS A 35 16.99 -15.21 -23.08
CA HIS A 35 17.23 -16.37 -23.97
C HIS A 35 16.81 -16.09 -25.41
N LEU A 36 15.74 -15.32 -25.63
CA LEU A 36 15.25 -15.00 -26.97
C LEU A 36 16.02 -13.86 -27.64
N THR A 37 16.42 -12.85 -26.87
CA THR A 37 16.91 -11.57 -27.42
C THR A 37 18.36 -11.27 -27.07
N GLY A 38 18.98 -12.06 -26.20
CA GLY A 38 20.30 -11.77 -25.63
C GLY A 38 20.30 -10.63 -24.58
N SER A 39 19.15 -10.02 -24.26
CA SER A 39 19.05 -8.84 -23.41
C SER A 39 18.03 -9.00 -22.28
N ASN A 40 18.40 -8.55 -21.08
CA ASN A 40 17.47 -8.41 -19.96
C ASN A 40 16.43 -7.31 -20.21
N ASP A 41 16.79 -6.29 -20.98
CA ASP A 41 15.99 -5.08 -21.20
C ASP A 41 14.66 -5.41 -21.89
N ALA A 42 14.66 -6.35 -22.83
CA ALA A 42 13.44 -6.80 -23.48
C ALA A 42 12.41 -7.37 -22.47
N GLY A 43 12.88 -8.14 -21.47
CA GLY A 43 12.05 -8.66 -20.40
C GLY A 43 11.52 -7.56 -19.48
N ILE A 44 12.37 -6.59 -19.15
CA ILE A 44 12.00 -5.43 -18.32
C ILE A 44 10.92 -4.60 -19.02
N VAL A 45 11.10 -4.29 -20.30
CA VAL A 45 10.10 -3.53 -21.09
C VAL A 45 8.79 -4.30 -21.21
N THR A 46 8.85 -5.61 -21.43
CA THR A 46 7.63 -6.44 -21.48
C THR A 46 6.88 -6.40 -20.15
N LEU A 47 7.58 -6.53 -19.03
CA LEU A 47 6.97 -6.42 -17.69
C LEU A 47 6.35 -5.03 -17.46
N ALA A 48 7.04 -3.94 -17.88
CA ALA A 48 6.52 -2.59 -17.78
C ALA A 48 5.26 -2.40 -18.63
N ALA A 49 5.25 -2.93 -19.85
CA ALA A 49 4.08 -2.91 -20.72
C ALA A 49 2.89 -3.67 -20.12
N LEU A 50 3.11 -4.88 -19.58
CA LEU A 50 2.08 -5.66 -18.89
C LEU A 50 1.53 -4.91 -17.67
N GLN A 51 2.40 -4.30 -16.87
CA GLN A 51 1.98 -3.49 -15.72
C GLN A 51 1.16 -2.28 -16.15
N THR A 52 1.55 -1.59 -17.23
CA THR A 52 0.80 -0.46 -17.80
C THR A 52 -0.59 -0.90 -18.24
N LEU A 53 -0.72 -2.00 -18.97
CA LEU A 53 -2.02 -2.55 -19.40
C LEU A 53 -2.88 -2.92 -18.18
N PHE A 54 -2.29 -3.55 -17.17
CA PHE A 54 -2.98 -3.88 -15.92
C PHE A 54 -3.43 -2.62 -15.18
N ALA A 55 -2.60 -1.59 -15.09
CA ALA A 55 -2.93 -0.31 -14.47
C ALA A 55 -4.12 0.37 -15.17
N VAL A 56 -4.09 0.46 -16.49
CA VAL A 56 -5.20 1.00 -17.29
C VAL A 56 -6.48 0.22 -17.06
N PHE A 57 -6.40 -1.12 -17.06
CA PHE A 57 -7.55 -1.97 -16.77
C PHE A 57 -8.12 -1.71 -15.36
N CYS A 58 -7.28 -1.69 -14.33
CA CYS A 58 -7.71 -1.46 -12.94
C CYS A 58 -8.38 -0.09 -12.77
N CYS A 59 -7.75 0.96 -13.31
CA CYS A 59 -8.29 2.32 -13.24
C CYS A 59 -9.60 2.46 -14.03
N ALA A 60 -9.71 1.89 -15.23
CA ALA A 60 -10.93 1.91 -16.04
C ALA A 60 -12.07 1.12 -15.37
N ALA A 61 -11.79 -0.06 -14.82
CA ALA A 61 -12.75 -0.87 -14.09
C ALA A 61 -13.27 -0.15 -12.84
N ALA A 62 -12.39 0.51 -12.10
CA ALA A 62 -12.76 1.32 -10.94
C ALA A 62 -13.57 2.55 -11.36
N ALA A 63 -13.11 3.30 -12.37
CA ALA A 63 -13.81 4.45 -12.90
C ALA A 63 -15.24 4.08 -13.33
N ASN A 64 -15.42 2.97 -14.05
CA ASN A 64 -16.75 2.51 -14.44
C ASN A 64 -17.67 2.29 -13.22
N ARG A 65 -17.17 1.66 -12.14
CA ARG A 65 -17.96 1.44 -10.92
C ARG A 65 -18.33 2.74 -10.21
N PHE A 66 -17.36 3.62 -10.02
CA PHE A 66 -17.62 4.89 -9.31
C PHE A 66 -18.42 5.88 -10.14
N LEU A 67 -18.18 5.99 -11.44
CA LEU A 67 -18.83 6.98 -12.30
C LEU A 67 -20.23 6.54 -12.73
N ASN A 68 -20.40 5.29 -13.10
CA ASN A 68 -21.63 4.77 -13.71
C ASN A 68 -22.54 3.98 -12.76
N ARG A 69 -21.98 3.41 -11.67
CA ARG A 69 -22.71 2.54 -10.72
C ARG A 69 -23.58 1.48 -11.44
N PRO A 70 -22.98 0.54 -12.16
CA PRO A 70 -23.70 -0.39 -13.05
C PRO A 70 -24.70 -1.31 -12.34
N TRP A 71 -24.62 -1.43 -11.01
CA TRP A 71 -25.57 -2.19 -10.18
C TRP A 71 -26.88 -1.44 -9.86
N ILE A 72 -26.94 -0.14 -10.09
CA ILE A 72 -28.17 0.63 -9.99
C ILE A 72 -28.91 0.45 -11.32
N GLY A 73 -29.96 -0.39 -11.32
CA GLY A 73 -30.65 -0.80 -12.54
C GLY A 73 -31.17 0.37 -13.37
N LYS A 74 -31.21 0.17 -14.70
CA LYS A 74 -31.73 1.13 -15.68
C LYS A 74 -33.27 1.33 -15.58
N THR A 75 -33.93 0.56 -14.73
CA THR A 75 -35.39 0.56 -14.53
C THR A 75 -35.88 1.60 -13.51
N ALA A 76 -34.97 2.33 -12.86
CA ALA A 76 -35.37 3.45 -12.03
C ALA A 76 -35.74 4.65 -12.92
N THR A 77 -36.94 4.61 -13.50
CA THR A 77 -37.63 5.79 -14.01
C THR A 77 -38.03 6.78 -12.91
N ASP A 78 -37.69 6.46 -11.67
CA ASP A 78 -37.94 7.29 -10.51
C ASP A 78 -36.85 8.35 -10.35
N SER A 79 -37.31 9.58 -10.20
CA SER A 79 -36.57 10.83 -9.90
C SER A 79 -35.63 10.78 -8.68
N ALA A 80 -35.52 9.63 -8.02
CA ALA A 80 -34.71 9.39 -6.82
C ALA A 80 -33.40 8.63 -7.07
N ALA A 81 -33.05 8.25 -8.30
CA ALA A 81 -31.77 7.61 -8.56
C ALA A 81 -30.64 8.64 -8.37
N PRO A 82 -29.63 8.35 -7.54
CA PRO A 82 -28.56 9.30 -7.33
C PRO A 82 -27.86 9.60 -8.67
N PRO A 83 -27.59 10.88 -8.97
CA PRO A 83 -27.13 11.31 -10.29
C PRO A 83 -25.81 10.60 -10.67
N GLN A 84 -25.70 10.22 -11.93
CA GLN A 84 -24.43 9.80 -12.51
C GLN A 84 -23.40 10.91 -12.37
N ALA A 85 -22.11 10.57 -12.38
CA ALA A 85 -21.06 11.58 -12.33
C ALA A 85 -21.17 12.52 -13.53
N GLY A 86 -21.16 13.83 -13.26
CA GLY A 86 -21.13 14.86 -14.29
C GLY A 86 -19.84 14.83 -15.11
N GLY A 87 -19.86 15.53 -16.26
CA GLY A 87 -18.70 15.60 -17.17
C GLY A 87 -17.42 16.11 -16.50
N LEU A 88 -17.53 17.11 -15.63
CA LEU A 88 -16.38 17.66 -14.90
C LEU A 88 -15.71 16.61 -14.00
N ALA A 89 -16.48 15.84 -13.23
CA ALA A 89 -15.90 14.81 -12.35
C ALA A 89 -15.19 13.71 -13.18
N ARG A 90 -15.79 13.32 -14.31
CA ARG A 90 -15.17 12.38 -15.26
C ARG A 90 -13.86 12.92 -15.82
N PHE A 91 -13.86 14.17 -16.25
CA PHE A 91 -12.69 14.84 -16.79
C PHE A 91 -11.57 14.94 -15.75
N LEU A 92 -11.85 15.40 -14.52
CA LEU A 92 -10.84 15.55 -13.48
C LEU A 92 -10.20 14.22 -13.05
N ILE A 93 -11.00 13.14 -12.94
CA ILE A 93 -10.49 11.81 -12.62
C ILE A 93 -9.61 11.29 -13.76
N LEU A 94 -10.04 11.47 -15.01
CA LEU A 94 -9.23 11.07 -16.17
C LEU A 94 -7.93 11.88 -16.25
N LEU A 95 -8.02 13.19 -16.06
CA LEU A 95 -6.86 14.10 -16.06
C LEU A 95 -5.83 13.68 -15.01
N PHE A 96 -6.28 13.32 -13.80
CA PHE A 96 -5.38 12.80 -12.75
C PHE A 96 -4.57 11.60 -13.23
N PHE A 97 -5.23 10.58 -13.77
CA PHE A 97 -4.53 9.37 -14.22
C PHE A 97 -3.65 9.58 -15.47
N MET A 98 -3.95 10.59 -16.29
CA MET A 98 -3.17 10.89 -17.51
C MET A 98 -2.00 11.83 -17.26
N VAL A 99 -2.06 12.69 -16.27
CA VAL A 99 -1.11 13.81 -16.10
C VAL A 99 -0.38 13.77 -14.76
N CYS A 100 -1.01 13.25 -13.69
CA CYS A 100 -0.36 13.22 -12.39
C CYS A 100 0.87 12.29 -12.41
N PRO A 101 2.07 12.80 -12.10
CA PRO A 101 3.30 12.02 -12.16
C PRO A 101 3.25 10.76 -11.27
N LEU A 102 2.59 10.82 -10.11
CA LEU A 102 2.37 9.66 -9.24
C LEU A 102 1.73 8.50 -10.00
N ALA A 103 0.70 8.78 -10.79
CA ALA A 103 -0.01 7.75 -11.55
C ALA A 103 0.80 7.32 -12.78
N VAL A 104 1.30 8.28 -13.56
CA VAL A 104 1.98 8.01 -14.82
C VAL A 104 3.25 7.20 -14.61
N PHE A 105 4.15 7.63 -13.73
CA PHE A 105 5.39 6.89 -13.48
C PHE A 105 5.16 5.53 -12.80
N SER A 106 4.11 5.42 -12.00
CA SER A 106 3.74 4.13 -11.41
C SER A 106 3.37 3.07 -12.44
N THR A 107 2.88 3.46 -13.63
CA THR A 107 2.50 2.48 -14.67
C THR A 107 3.71 1.71 -15.19
N ILE A 108 4.87 2.34 -15.25
CA ILE A 108 6.11 1.76 -15.77
C ILE A 108 7.10 1.32 -14.68
N SER A 109 6.83 1.65 -13.43
CA SER A 109 7.70 1.28 -12.30
C SER A 109 7.47 -0.16 -11.88
N ILE A 110 8.36 -1.07 -12.31
CA ILE A 110 8.26 -2.51 -12.06
C ILE A 110 8.65 -2.84 -10.62
N THR A 111 7.92 -2.29 -9.66
CA THR A 111 8.07 -2.63 -8.25
C THR A 111 6.75 -3.13 -7.69
N LYS A 112 6.84 -3.82 -6.55
CA LYS A 112 5.65 -4.38 -5.89
C LYS A 112 4.60 -3.34 -5.49
N SER A 113 5.02 -2.10 -5.19
CA SER A 113 4.14 -1.09 -4.61
C SER A 113 3.16 -0.47 -5.63
N PRO A 114 3.57 -0.07 -6.85
CA PRO A 114 2.62 0.30 -7.89
C PRO A 114 1.64 -0.82 -8.26
N LEU A 115 2.13 -2.05 -8.38
CA LEU A 115 1.27 -3.20 -8.68
C LEU A 115 0.21 -3.38 -7.57
N PHE A 116 0.62 -3.25 -6.30
CA PHE A 116 -0.30 -3.24 -5.17
C PHE A 116 -1.30 -2.08 -5.28
N ALA A 117 -0.84 -0.87 -5.58
CA ALA A 117 -1.71 0.30 -5.65
C ALA A 117 -2.80 0.17 -6.72
N PHE A 118 -2.45 -0.30 -7.93
CA PHE A 118 -3.44 -0.53 -8.99
C PHE A 118 -4.41 -1.66 -8.65
N SER A 119 -3.92 -2.77 -8.08
CA SER A 119 -4.81 -3.85 -7.64
C SER A 119 -5.72 -3.41 -6.50
N PHE A 120 -5.23 -2.55 -5.59
CA PHE A 120 -6.02 -1.95 -4.53
C PHE A 120 -7.14 -1.04 -5.09
N VAL A 121 -6.85 -0.21 -6.09
CA VAL A 121 -7.89 0.61 -6.78
C VAL A 121 -9.01 -0.28 -7.32
N TRP A 122 -8.65 -1.35 -8.00
CA TRP A 122 -9.62 -2.30 -8.53
C TRP A 122 -10.41 -2.99 -7.41
N TRP A 123 -9.73 -3.51 -6.40
CA TRP A 123 -10.33 -4.11 -5.21
C TRP A 123 -11.26 -3.14 -4.47
N PHE A 124 -10.81 -1.91 -4.26
CA PHE A 124 -11.56 -0.86 -3.58
C PHE A 124 -12.86 -0.49 -4.31
N SER A 125 -12.86 -0.56 -5.63
CA SER A 125 -14.06 -0.31 -6.43
C SER A 125 -15.13 -1.41 -6.24
N VAL A 126 -14.74 -2.67 -6.06
CA VAL A 126 -15.66 -3.77 -5.75
C VAL A 126 -16.11 -3.67 -4.29
N TRP A 127 -15.20 -3.30 -3.38
CA TRP A 127 -15.55 -3.02 -1.99
C TRP A 127 -16.60 -1.91 -1.88
N TYR A 128 -16.45 -0.84 -2.65
CA TYR A 128 -17.45 0.22 -2.75
C TYR A 128 -18.82 -0.29 -3.25
N GLU A 129 -18.86 -1.13 -4.27
CA GLU A 129 -20.08 -1.79 -4.73
C GLU A 129 -20.75 -2.62 -3.63
N LEU A 130 -19.96 -3.39 -2.87
CA LEU A 130 -20.43 -4.16 -1.73
C LEU A 130 -21.03 -3.25 -0.65
N VAL A 131 -20.34 -2.20 -0.23
CA VAL A 131 -20.81 -1.28 0.81
C VAL A 131 -22.09 -0.58 0.37
N GLN A 132 -22.18 -0.11 -0.87
CA GLN A 132 -23.37 0.55 -1.38
C GLN A 132 -24.61 -0.36 -1.48
N THR A 133 -24.39 -1.66 -1.55
CA THR A 133 -25.45 -2.67 -1.62
C THR A 133 -25.69 -3.40 -0.28
N TRP A 134 -25.04 -2.98 0.81
CA TRP A 134 -25.32 -3.50 2.14
C TRP A 134 -26.71 -3.09 2.61
N HIS A 135 -27.41 -4.03 3.21
CA HIS A 135 -28.66 -3.78 3.92
C HIS A 135 -28.42 -3.97 5.41
N PRO A 136 -28.32 -2.91 6.22
CA PRO A 136 -28.29 -3.07 7.67
C PRO A 136 -29.54 -3.81 8.13
N ALA A 137 -29.34 -4.89 8.85
CA ALA A 137 -30.42 -5.63 9.50
C ALA A 137 -31.09 -4.68 10.50
N GLY A 138 -32.27 -4.15 10.20
CA GLY A 138 -33.05 -3.33 11.12
C GLY A 138 -33.62 -2.02 10.58
N THR A 139 -33.23 -1.52 9.43
CA THR A 139 -33.76 -0.25 8.86
C THR A 139 -35.08 -0.43 8.10
N ARG A 140 -35.89 -1.42 8.48
CA ARG A 140 -37.24 -1.66 7.90
C ARG A 140 -38.31 -0.61 8.28
N LYS A 141 -37.96 0.52 8.88
CA LYS A 141 -38.94 1.50 9.38
C LYS A 141 -39.04 2.80 8.57
N HIS A 142 -38.62 2.84 7.32
CA HIS A 142 -39.05 3.90 6.41
C HIS A 142 -39.79 3.31 5.22
N PRO A 143 -41.16 3.40 5.21
CA PRO A 143 -41.99 2.82 4.14
C PRO A 143 -41.92 3.55 2.81
N GLN A 144 -41.08 4.57 2.64
CA GLN A 144 -41.07 5.44 1.48
C GLN A 144 -39.81 5.33 0.58
N THR A 145 -38.91 4.42 0.85
CA THR A 145 -37.85 4.13 -0.10
C THR A 145 -38.25 2.87 -0.88
N PRO A 146 -38.45 2.93 -2.20
CA PRO A 146 -38.71 1.70 -2.97
C PRO A 146 -37.53 0.78 -2.71
N ALA A 147 -37.84 -0.42 -2.18
CA ALA A 147 -36.87 -1.47 -1.98
C ALA A 147 -36.34 -1.88 -3.36
N ILE A 148 -35.26 -1.24 -3.81
CA ILE A 148 -34.46 -1.80 -4.88
C ILE A 148 -34.04 -3.17 -4.35
N ALA A 149 -34.60 -4.22 -4.92
CA ALA A 149 -34.25 -5.60 -4.60
C ALA A 149 -32.78 -5.79 -5.01
N THR A 150 -31.86 -5.38 -4.13
CA THR A 150 -30.46 -5.58 -4.39
C THR A 150 -30.17 -7.07 -4.30
N PRO A 151 -29.54 -7.65 -5.32
CA PRO A 151 -29.27 -9.07 -5.32
C PRO A 151 -28.40 -9.44 -4.12
N VAL A 152 -28.75 -10.50 -3.42
CA VAL A 152 -27.97 -11.03 -2.28
C VAL A 152 -26.56 -11.43 -2.72
N HIS A 153 -26.38 -11.71 -4.01
CA HIS A 153 -25.12 -12.14 -4.59
C HIS A 153 -24.53 -11.05 -5.47
N LEU A 154 -23.21 -10.87 -5.39
CA LEU A 154 -22.48 -10.06 -6.37
C LEU A 154 -22.66 -10.63 -7.79
N PRO A 155 -22.76 -9.77 -8.82
CA PRO A 155 -22.66 -10.22 -10.20
C PRO A 155 -21.36 -11.03 -10.42
N ARG A 156 -21.42 -12.06 -11.26
CA ARG A 156 -20.27 -12.96 -11.50
C ARG A 156 -18.98 -12.21 -11.83
N HIS A 157 -19.06 -11.17 -12.65
CA HIS A 157 -17.90 -10.37 -13.04
C HIS A 157 -17.30 -9.60 -11.85
N SER A 158 -18.13 -9.05 -10.95
CA SER A 158 -17.66 -8.37 -9.73
C SER A 158 -17.06 -9.38 -8.73
N PHE A 159 -17.64 -10.57 -8.64
CA PHE A 159 -17.12 -11.64 -7.78
C PHE A 159 -15.74 -12.12 -8.25
N ILE A 160 -15.57 -12.39 -9.55
CA ILE A 160 -14.28 -12.77 -10.15
C ILE A 160 -13.27 -11.62 -9.98
N ALA A 161 -13.68 -10.38 -10.24
CA ALA A 161 -12.85 -9.21 -10.04
C ALA A 161 -12.34 -9.10 -8.61
N PHE A 162 -13.18 -9.42 -7.61
CA PHE A 162 -12.81 -9.36 -6.21
C PHE A 162 -11.76 -10.42 -5.84
N ILE A 163 -11.93 -11.66 -6.33
CA ILE A 163 -10.93 -12.73 -6.16
C ILE A 163 -9.58 -12.34 -6.76
N LEU A 164 -9.60 -11.91 -8.03
CA LEU A 164 -8.36 -11.59 -8.75
C LEU A 164 -7.64 -10.37 -8.15
N ALA A 165 -8.37 -9.30 -7.84
CA ALA A 165 -7.79 -8.13 -7.22
C ALA A 165 -7.19 -8.45 -5.84
N THR A 166 -7.89 -9.24 -5.00
CA THR A 166 -7.39 -9.74 -3.73
C THR A 166 -6.10 -10.55 -3.91
N SER A 167 -6.09 -11.46 -4.87
CA SER A 167 -4.91 -12.31 -5.13
C SER A 167 -3.70 -11.47 -5.56
N VAL A 168 -3.89 -10.49 -6.47
CA VAL A 168 -2.79 -9.60 -6.88
C VAL A 168 -2.31 -8.72 -5.73
N MET A 169 -3.21 -8.21 -4.87
CA MET A 169 -2.81 -7.49 -3.66
C MET A 169 -1.93 -8.33 -2.74
N LEU A 170 -2.31 -9.59 -2.49
CA LEU A 170 -1.59 -10.49 -1.60
C LEU A 170 -0.20 -10.87 -2.12
N ILE A 171 -0.04 -11.04 -3.43
CA ILE A 171 1.28 -11.30 -4.03
C ILE A 171 2.14 -10.04 -4.18
N SER A 172 1.53 -8.84 -4.14
CA SER A 172 2.24 -7.58 -4.33
C SER A 172 2.79 -7.02 -3.00
N ALA A 173 2.08 -7.19 -1.89
CA ALA A 173 2.47 -6.60 -0.61
C ALA A 173 2.26 -7.56 0.56
N LYS A 174 3.30 -7.77 1.38
CA LYS A 174 3.23 -8.63 2.57
C LYS A 174 2.20 -8.17 3.60
N TYR A 175 1.95 -6.86 3.69
CA TYR A 175 0.96 -6.30 4.63
C TYR A 175 -0.48 -6.41 4.15
N ALA A 176 -0.72 -6.79 2.90
CA ALA A 176 -2.07 -6.88 2.33
C ALA A 176 -2.99 -7.81 3.14
N TRP A 177 -2.47 -8.92 3.67
CA TRP A 177 -3.26 -9.87 4.41
C TRP A 177 -3.82 -9.30 5.73
N TYR A 178 -3.11 -8.38 6.41
CA TYR A 178 -3.64 -7.70 7.60
C TYR A 178 -4.88 -6.86 7.27
N ILE A 179 -4.80 -6.10 6.16
CA ILE A 179 -5.91 -5.28 5.66
C ILE A 179 -7.09 -6.18 5.32
N ILE A 180 -6.86 -7.24 4.57
CA ILE A 180 -7.90 -8.18 4.13
C ILE A 180 -8.50 -8.92 5.33
N ALA A 181 -7.71 -9.40 6.27
CA ALA A 181 -8.19 -10.11 7.44
C ALA A 181 -9.16 -9.26 8.28
N LEU A 182 -8.79 -7.98 8.53
CA LEU A 182 -9.68 -7.07 9.25
C LEU A 182 -10.95 -6.76 8.45
N GLN A 183 -10.82 -6.60 7.12
CA GLN A 183 -11.98 -6.39 6.25
C GLN A 183 -12.93 -7.59 6.23
N ILE A 184 -12.43 -8.83 6.30
CA ILE A 184 -13.27 -10.04 6.44
C ILE A 184 -14.08 -9.98 7.73
N VAL A 185 -13.42 -9.66 8.85
CA VAL A 185 -14.11 -9.57 10.16
C VAL A 185 -15.21 -8.50 10.11
N LEU A 186 -14.88 -7.30 9.63
CA LEU A 186 -15.85 -6.21 9.55
C LEU A 186 -17.00 -6.53 8.58
N ALA A 187 -16.69 -7.13 7.43
CA ALA A 187 -17.70 -7.54 6.46
C ALA A 187 -18.63 -8.62 7.01
N LEU A 188 -18.12 -9.61 7.73
CA LEU A 188 -18.92 -10.65 8.35
C LEU A 188 -19.83 -10.10 9.46
N ILE A 189 -19.39 -9.07 10.19
CA ILE A 189 -20.23 -8.38 11.17
C ILE A 189 -21.33 -7.57 10.49
N ALA A 190 -20.98 -6.79 9.47
CA ALA A 190 -21.89 -5.83 8.82
C ALA A 190 -22.84 -6.49 7.82
N ASP A 191 -22.41 -7.53 7.13
CA ASP A 191 -23.16 -8.16 6.03
C ASP A 191 -23.06 -9.70 6.05
N ARG A 192 -23.63 -10.32 7.08
CA ARG A 192 -23.59 -11.79 7.25
C ARG A 192 -24.25 -12.56 6.11
N LYS A 193 -25.16 -11.93 5.35
CA LYS A 193 -25.86 -12.61 4.24
C LYS A 193 -24.93 -12.98 3.10
N ARG A 194 -23.82 -12.24 2.94
CA ARG A 194 -22.80 -12.48 1.89
C ARG A 194 -21.55 -13.19 2.40
N TRP A 195 -21.64 -13.91 3.53
CA TRP A 195 -20.51 -14.60 4.13
C TRP A 195 -19.71 -15.46 3.13
N ALA A 196 -20.41 -16.18 2.24
CA ALA A 196 -19.77 -17.01 1.22
C ALA A 196 -18.93 -16.16 0.23
N THR A 197 -19.36 -14.96 -0.12
CA THR A 197 -18.60 -14.03 -0.95
C THR A 197 -17.29 -13.66 -0.26
N TYR A 198 -17.33 -13.33 1.02
CA TYR A 198 -16.12 -12.93 1.77
C TYR A 198 -15.18 -14.10 2.01
N VAL A 199 -15.71 -15.28 2.27
CA VAL A 199 -14.90 -16.50 2.41
C VAL A 199 -14.20 -16.83 1.07
N VAL A 200 -14.94 -16.89 -0.02
CA VAL A 200 -14.37 -17.32 -1.31
C VAL A 200 -13.49 -16.24 -1.93
N ALA A 201 -13.86 -14.97 -1.85
CA ALA A 201 -13.11 -13.90 -2.53
C ALA A 201 -11.98 -13.28 -1.70
N LEU A 202 -12.02 -13.41 -0.38
CA LEU A 202 -11.00 -12.84 0.51
C LEU A 202 -10.24 -13.91 1.29
N LEU A 203 -10.95 -14.78 2.04
CA LEU A 203 -10.30 -15.74 2.93
C LEU A 203 -9.54 -16.83 2.17
N ILE A 204 -10.15 -17.45 1.16
CA ILE A 204 -9.49 -18.53 0.40
C ILE A 204 -8.20 -18.03 -0.28
N PRO A 205 -8.18 -16.91 -1.05
CA PRO A 205 -6.92 -16.39 -1.60
C PRO A 205 -5.89 -16.06 -0.53
N THR A 206 -6.30 -15.54 0.62
CA THR A 206 -5.40 -15.22 1.73
C THR A 206 -4.75 -16.50 2.30
N VAL A 207 -5.55 -17.53 2.56
CA VAL A 207 -5.06 -18.81 3.09
C VAL A 207 -4.16 -19.51 2.07
N LEU A 208 -4.53 -19.53 0.80
CA LEU A 208 -3.75 -20.19 -0.24
C LEU A 208 -2.39 -19.50 -0.48
N ILE A 209 -2.38 -18.16 -0.59
CA ILE A 209 -1.16 -17.43 -0.91
C ILE A 209 -0.28 -17.28 0.33
N HIS A 210 -0.82 -16.74 1.43
CA HIS A 210 -0.04 -16.53 2.64
C HIS A 210 0.31 -17.85 3.34
N GLY A 211 -0.63 -18.76 3.44
CA GLY A 211 -0.42 -20.08 4.01
C GLY A 211 0.54 -20.93 3.16
N GLY A 212 0.42 -20.86 1.83
CA GLY A 212 1.33 -21.55 0.91
C GLY A 212 2.77 -21.08 1.04
N ILE A 213 2.98 -19.77 1.13
CA ILE A 213 4.33 -19.19 1.37
C ILE A 213 4.85 -19.61 2.75
N SER A 214 4.02 -19.54 3.79
CA SER A 214 4.42 -19.96 5.14
C SER A 214 4.77 -21.45 5.21
N PHE A 215 4.02 -22.28 4.52
CA PHE A 215 4.32 -23.72 4.39
C PHE A 215 5.65 -23.95 3.65
N ALA A 216 5.87 -23.24 2.54
CA ALA A 216 7.13 -23.34 1.80
C ALA A 216 8.35 -22.89 2.62
N ILE A 217 8.19 -21.89 3.50
CA ILE A 217 9.23 -21.47 4.45
C ILE A 217 9.45 -22.55 5.53
N SER A 218 8.40 -23.07 6.12
CA SER A 218 8.50 -24.10 7.18
C SER A 218 9.05 -25.44 6.69
N SER A 219 8.81 -25.77 5.42
CA SER A 219 9.38 -26.97 4.77
C SER A 219 10.84 -26.79 4.33
N GLY A 220 11.40 -25.58 4.41
CA GLY A 220 12.76 -25.28 3.95
C GLY A 220 12.89 -25.09 2.43
N ALA A 221 11.79 -25.14 1.67
CA ALA A 221 11.79 -24.90 0.21
C ALA A 221 12.11 -23.42 -0.12
N ILE A 222 11.80 -22.51 0.77
CA ILE A 222 12.08 -21.07 0.67
C ILE A 222 12.69 -20.61 1.99
N ILE A 223 13.64 -19.69 1.90
CA ILE A 223 14.22 -19.06 3.07
C ILE A 223 13.31 -17.92 3.52
N GLY A 224 12.91 -17.91 4.78
CA GLY A 224 12.16 -16.80 5.38
C GLY A 224 12.89 -15.47 5.25
N GLY A 225 12.15 -14.37 5.22
CA GLY A 225 12.71 -13.03 5.29
C GLY A 225 13.38 -12.78 6.64
N ASP A 226 14.28 -11.78 6.68
CA ASP A 226 14.96 -11.40 7.90
C ASP A 226 13.95 -10.92 8.96
N PRO A 227 13.94 -11.47 10.18
CA PRO A 227 13.07 -11.03 11.26
C PRO A 227 13.19 -9.53 11.58
N ILE A 228 14.37 -8.95 11.36
CA ILE A 228 14.69 -7.54 11.64
C ILE A 228 13.96 -6.60 10.67
N GLU A 229 13.68 -7.04 9.45
CA GLU A 229 12.97 -6.24 8.44
C GLU A 229 11.57 -5.74 8.90
N SER A 230 10.93 -6.48 9.78
CA SER A 230 9.64 -6.11 10.36
C SER A 230 9.75 -5.24 11.63
N ARG A 231 10.96 -4.89 12.07
CA ARG A 231 11.21 -4.23 13.36
C ARG A 231 11.56 -2.75 13.26
N GLY A 232 11.30 -2.10 12.13
CA GLY A 232 11.68 -0.71 11.90
C GLY A 232 11.24 0.28 13.00
N VAL A 233 10.04 0.10 13.58
CA VAL A 233 9.57 0.93 14.70
C VAL A 233 10.40 0.68 15.96
N GLN A 234 10.56 -0.59 16.32
CA GLN A 234 11.32 -0.97 17.51
C GLN A 234 12.77 -0.49 17.43
N LEU A 235 13.40 -0.64 16.26
CA LEU A 235 14.78 -0.20 16.01
C LEU A 235 14.93 1.30 16.19
N GLN A 236 14.01 2.09 15.63
CA GLN A 236 14.02 3.55 15.76
C GLN A 236 13.84 4.00 17.22
N MET A 237 12.92 3.37 17.96
CA MET A 237 12.71 3.69 19.37
C MET A 237 13.96 3.39 20.20
N ILE A 238 14.57 2.21 20.04
CA ILE A 238 15.79 1.82 20.75
C ILE A 238 16.94 2.78 20.40
N ALA A 239 17.16 3.02 19.11
CA ALA A 239 18.23 3.89 18.63
C ALA A 239 18.10 5.32 19.16
N ARG A 240 16.89 5.87 19.19
CA ARG A 240 16.61 7.20 19.71
C ARG A 240 16.84 7.29 21.22
N VAL A 241 16.44 6.27 21.98
CA VAL A 241 16.72 6.21 23.42
C VAL A 241 18.21 6.08 23.66
N ALA A 242 18.91 5.20 22.93
CA ALA A 242 20.36 5.06 23.04
C ALA A 242 21.10 6.37 22.73
N GLN A 243 20.61 7.17 21.79
CA GLN A 243 21.18 8.47 21.44
C GLN A 243 20.91 9.56 22.49
N ARG A 244 19.71 9.58 23.09
CA ARG A 244 19.25 10.69 23.95
C ARG A 244 19.40 10.42 25.44
N ASN A 245 19.30 9.18 25.85
CA ASN A 245 19.36 8.75 27.25
C ASN A 245 20.01 7.35 27.39
N PRO A 246 21.31 7.20 27.03
CA PRO A 246 22.00 5.90 27.10
C PRO A 246 22.02 5.31 28.51
N ASP A 247 22.08 6.18 29.55
CA ASP A 247 22.10 5.77 30.97
C ASP A 247 20.72 5.26 31.43
N GLY A 248 19.66 5.61 30.74
CA GLY A 248 18.31 5.11 31.00
C GLY A 248 18.02 3.71 30.41
N ILE A 249 19.03 3.03 29.87
CA ILE A 249 18.95 1.65 29.37
C ILE A 249 19.66 0.72 30.38
N SER A 250 18.90 -0.23 30.91
CA SER A 250 19.45 -1.17 31.91
C SER A 250 20.55 -2.08 31.33
N ASP A 251 21.41 -2.61 32.19
CA ASP A 251 22.43 -3.57 31.75
C ASP A 251 21.80 -4.90 31.28
N GLU A 252 20.61 -5.25 31.78
CA GLU A 252 19.87 -6.41 31.30
C GLU A 252 19.38 -6.19 29.86
N ALA A 253 18.79 -5.02 29.56
CA ALA A 253 18.39 -4.67 28.22
C ALA A 253 19.58 -4.61 27.23
N LYS A 254 20.70 -4.04 27.67
CA LYS A 254 21.97 -4.05 26.88
C LYS A 254 22.43 -5.47 26.57
N LYS A 255 22.42 -6.38 27.57
CA LYS A 255 22.78 -7.79 27.40
C LYS A 255 21.83 -8.51 26.42
N ASN A 256 20.54 -8.24 26.52
CA ASN A 256 19.51 -8.84 25.64
C ASN A 256 19.61 -8.36 24.19
N LEU A 257 20.11 -7.13 23.96
CA LEU A 257 20.32 -6.58 22.61
C LEU A 257 21.64 -7.01 21.98
N ALA A 258 22.68 -7.25 22.79
CA ALA A 258 24.04 -7.48 22.33
C ALA A 258 24.22 -8.59 21.27
N PRO A 259 23.45 -9.71 21.27
CA PRO A 259 23.51 -10.70 20.19
C PRO A 259 23.06 -10.19 18.83
N VAL A 260 22.21 -9.15 18.79
CA VAL A 260 21.59 -8.62 17.57
C VAL A 260 22.21 -7.28 17.16
N PHE A 261 22.37 -6.35 18.09
CA PHE A 261 22.85 -4.99 17.83
C PHE A 261 23.85 -4.49 18.88
N ASN A 262 24.71 -3.58 18.44
CA ASN A 262 25.52 -2.73 19.32
C ASN A 262 24.81 -1.39 19.53
N LEU A 263 24.53 -1.00 20.77
CA LEU A 263 23.75 0.20 21.11
C LEU A 263 24.42 1.49 20.62
N ASP A 264 25.72 1.62 20.72
CA ASP A 264 26.44 2.82 20.27
C ASP A 264 26.29 2.98 18.76
N GLN A 265 26.42 1.86 18.04
CA GLN A 265 26.21 1.87 16.58
C GLN A 265 24.76 2.16 16.17
N MET A 266 23.79 1.72 16.97
CA MET A 266 22.39 2.09 16.75
C MET A 266 22.15 3.58 16.97
N ALA A 267 22.73 4.14 18.04
CA ALA A 267 22.64 5.56 18.37
C ALA A 267 23.23 6.44 17.25
N ASP A 268 24.41 6.08 16.76
CA ASP A 268 25.11 6.77 15.67
C ASP A 268 24.37 6.67 14.33
N ALA A 269 23.72 5.54 14.09
CA ALA A 269 22.97 5.28 12.85
C ALA A 269 21.55 5.84 12.87
N TYR A 270 21.09 6.41 13.98
CA TYR A 270 19.73 6.93 14.07
C TYR A 270 19.46 8.04 13.05
N SER A 271 18.42 7.85 12.26
CA SER A 271 17.90 8.84 11.31
C SER A 271 16.40 9.00 11.53
N GLN A 272 15.93 10.23 11.64
CA GLN A 272 14.49 10.50 11.78
C GLN A 272 13.67 9.99 10.57
N GLN A 273 14.28 10.00 9.39
CA GLN A 273 13.60 9.73 8.13
C GLN A 273 13.60 8.25 7.77
N ASP A 274 14.54 7.44 8.27
CA ASP A 274 14.73 6.08 7.79
C ASP A 274 15.28 5.16 8.87
N ALA A 275 14.68 3.99 9.03
CA ALA A 275 15.16 2.92 9.91
C ALA A 275 16.22 2.04 9.24
N ASP A 276 16.45 2.14 7.93
CA ASP A 276 17.39 1.28 7.22
C ASP A 276 18.85 1.48 7.68
N PRO A 277 19.34 2.69 7.99
CA PRO A 277 20.66 2.86 8.58
C PRO A 277 20.83 2.11 9.91
N VAL A 278 19.82 2.13 10.77
CA VAL A 278 19.83 1.40 12.05
C VAL A 278 19.82 -0.11 11.81
N LYS A 279 19.01 -0.63 10.90
CA LYS A 279 19.04 -2.04 10.50
C LYS A 279 20.41 -2.46 9.98
N SER A 280 21.02 -1.62 9.15
CA SER A 280 22.33 -1.86 8.57
C SER A 280 23.47 -1.73 9.58
N SER A 281 23.26 -1.11 10.75
CA SER A 281 24.21 -1.03 11.83
C SER A 281 24.33 -2.31 12.66
N GLY A 282 23.41 -3.26 12.46
CA GLY A 282 23.40 -4.52 13.20
C GLY A 282 24.67 -5.35 12.97
N ILE A 283 25.07 -6.09 13.98
CA ILE A 283 26.28 -6.93 13.96
C ILE A 283 26.27 -7.88 12.76
N GLN A 284 25.11 -8.38 12.38
CA GLN A 284 24.93 -9.27 11.25
C GLN A 284 25.13 -8.56 9.90
N ALA A 285 24.57 -7.37 9.74
CA ALA A 285 24.64 -6.60 8.50
C ALA A 285 26.08 -6.13 8.19
N LYS A 286 26.88 -5.87 9.22
CA LYS A 286 28.29 -5.43 9.05
C LYS A 286 29.25 -6.54 8.65
N LYS A 287 28.92 -7.78 8.93
CA LYS A 287 29.88 -8.88 8.75
C LYS A 287 29.93 -9.44 7.34
N VAL A 288 28.84 -9.49 6.67
CA VAL A 288 28.69 -9.86 5.25
C VAL A 288 27.21 -9.65 4.92
N SER A 289 26.90 -9.15 3.77
CA SER A 289 25.54 -9.19 3.26
C SER A 289 24.83 -10.46 3.74
N TYR A 290 23.83 -10.30 4.63
CA TYR A 290 22.87 -11.37 4.98
C TYR A 290 23.32 -12.49 5.92
N LYS A 291 24.14 -12.24 6.93
CA LYS A 291 24.28 -13.19 8.04
C LYS A 291 23.14 -13.11 9.07
N TRP A 292 22.00 -12.59 8.70
CA TRP A 292 20.75 -12.58 9.44
C TRP A 292 20.30 -13.98 9.92
N ARG A 293 20.77 -15.05 9.31
CA ARG A 293 20.58 -16.42 9.78
C ARG A 293 21.29 -16.76 11.10
N THR A 294 22.15 -15.89 11.60
CA THR A 294 22.80 -16.10 12.89
C THR A 294 21.94 -15.64 14.07
N VAL A 295 20.86 -14.87 13.81
CA VAL A 295 19.90 -14.49 14.85
C VAL A 295 18.93 -15.62 15.07
N THR A 296 18.89 -16.10 16.29
CA THR A 296 17.99 -17.17 16.71
C THR A 296 16.61 -16.61 17.10
N PRO A 297 15.55 -17.46 17.13
CA PRO A 297 14.25 -17.05 17.71
C PRO A 297 14.36 -16.59 19.16
N GLU A 298 15.33 -17.12 19.93
CA GLU A 298 15.59 -16.69 21.29
C GLU A 298 16.16 -15.27 21.35
N ASP A 299 17.13 -14.95 20.48
CA ASP A 299 17.68 -13.59 20.36
C ASP A 299 16.59 -12.58 20.04
N MET A 300 15.66 -12.94 19.14
CA MET A 300 14.52 -12.07 18.81
C MET A 300 13.52 -11.93 19.95
N THR A 301 13.37 -12.96 20.78
CA THR A 301 12.56 -12.88 21.99
C THR A 301 13.18 -11.94 23.01
N ASN A 302 14.49 -12.03 23.20
CA ASN A 302 15.25 -11.16 24.09
C ASN A 302 15.30 -9.71 23.57
N PHE A 303 15.44 -9.51 22.25
CA PHE A 303 15.28 -8.20 21.60
C PHE A 303 13.91 -7.57 21.90
N ASN A 304 12.83 -8.31 21.80
CA ASN A 304 11.49 -7.79 22.11
C ASN A 304 11.32 -7.45 23.59
N LYS A 305 11.92 -8.23 24.52
CA LYS A 305 11.92 -7.91 25.95
C LYS A 305 12.66 -6.60 26.22
N ALA A 306 13.87 -6.48 25.68
CA ALA A 306 14.68 -5.28 25.81
C ALA A 306 13.97 -4.03 25.22
N TRP A 307 13.38 -4.16 24.04
CA TRP A 307 12.59 -3.08 23.45
C TRP A 307 11.45 -2.64 24.37
N PHE A 308 10.67 -3.57 24.90
CA PHE A 308 9.53 -3.25 25.76
C PHE A 308 9.99 -2.56 27.07
N GLU A 309 11.07 -3.02 27.68
CA GLU A 309 11.68 -2.40 28.86
C GLU A 309 12.15 -0.97 28.55
N ILE A 310 12.95 -0.79 27.49
CA ILE A 310 13.46 0.52 27.08
C ILE A 310 12.33 1.51 26.81
N VAL A 311 11.27 1.09 26.11
CA VAL A 311 10.12 1.96 25.81
C VAL A 311 9.33 2.30 27.07
N LYS A 312 9.17 1.35 27.99
CA LYS A 312 8.47 1.54 29.27
C LYS A 312 9.19 2.57 30.14
N ASP A 313 10.52 2.50 30.18
CA ASP A 313 11.34 3.36 31.02
C ASP A 313 11.62 4.73 30.36
N ASN A 314 11.50 4.82 29.01
CA ASN A 314 11.73 6.04 28.23
C ASN A 314 10.55 6.36 27.28
N PRO A 315 9.29 6.46 27.75
CA PRO A 315 8.11 6.52 26.89
C PRO A 315 8.07 7.76 26.01
N ILE A 316 8.53 8.91 26.50
CA ILE A 316 8.53 10.18 25.75
C ILE A 316 9.51 10.12 24.57
N ILE A 317 10.73 9.61 24.80
CA ILE A 317 11.76 9.50 23.75
C ILE A 317 11.34 8.46 22.71
N ALA A 318 10.74 7.35 23.14
CA ALA A 318 10.23 6.32 22.24
C ALA A 318 9.06 6.85 21.38
N LEU A 319 8.15 7.62 21.98
CA LEU A 319 7.07 8.27 21.26
C LEU A 319 7.59 9.32 20.24
N ASP A 320 8.59 10.13 20.66
CA ASP A 320 9.27 11.07 19.75
C ASP A 320 9.84 10.35 18.52
N ALA A 321 10.50 9.20 18.71
CA ALA A 321 11.03 8.41 17.61
C ALA A 321 9.95 7.88 16.66
N LEU A 322 8.80 7.44 17.20
CA LEU A 322 7.66 6.99 16.39
C LEU A 322 7.07 8.13 15.58
N LEU A 323 6.80 9.27 16.21
CA LEU A 323 6.22 10.45 15.56
C LEU A 323 7.17 11.04 14.52
N ALA A 324 8.46 11.15 14.84
CA ALA A 324 9.48 11.61 13.92
C ALA A 324 9.58 10.73 12.65
N LYS A 325 9.38 9.42 12.81
CA LYS A 325 9.41 8.47 11.70
C LYS A 325 8.19 8.53 10.77
N CYS A 326 7.07 9.05 11.22
CA CYS A 326 5.83 9.01 10.43
C CYS A 326 5.23 10.39 10.12
N PHE A 327 5.77 11.50 10.66
CA PHE A 327 5.14 12.81 10.51
C PHE A 327 4.99 13.26 9.05
N GLY A 328 5.94 12.91 8.18
CA GLY A 328 5.94 13.34 6.79
C GLY A 328 4.77 12.79 5.97
N TYR A 329 4.20 11.65 6.35
CA TYR A 329 2.99 11.14 5.72
C TYR A 329 1.77 12.04 5.95
N PHE A 330 1.81 12.87 7.00
CA PHE A 330 0.72 13.76 7.42
C PHE A 330 1.07 15.26 7.30
N ASN A 331 2.22 15.57 6.71
CA ASN A 331 2.67 16.95 6.47
C ASN A 331 2.75 17.22 4.96
N VAL A 332 1.79 17.95 4.42
CA VAL A 332 1.68 18.24 2.98
C VAL A 332 2.90 19.00 2.42
N ASN A 333 3.59 19.77 3.28
CA ASN A 333 4.75 20.56 2.87
C ASN A 333 6.05 19.74 2.86
N ASP A 334 6.06 18.53 3.42
CA ASP A 334 7.21 17.66 3.39
C ASP A 334 7.24 16.88 2.09
N GLN A 335 8.28 17.08 1.27
CA GLN A 335 8.39 16.36 0.00
C GLN A 335 8.59 14.86 0.25
N PRO A 336 7.83 14.00 -0.45
CA PRO A 336 7.99 12.55 -0.30
C PRO A 336 9.41 12.10 -0.66
N TYR A 337 9.94 11.20 0.14
CA TYR A 337 11.22 10.55 -0.13
C TYR A 337 11.11 9.69 -1.39
N VAL A 338 12.04 9.87 -2.32
CA VAL A 338 12.13 9.11 -3.59
C VAL A 338 10.90 9.30 -4.48
N SER A 339 10.34 10.48 -4.55
CA SER A 339 9.13 10.64 -5.32
C SER A 339 9.40 10.48 -6.78
N MET A 340 10.00 10.79 -7.58
CA MET A 340 9.99 10.64 -9.05
C MET A 340 11.41 10.61 -9.63
N ASP A 341 12.31 10.02 -8.87
CA ASP A 341 13.66 9.86 -9.32
C ASP A 341 13.78 8.75 -10.36
N TYR A 342 14.57 9.04 -11.33
CA TYR A 342 14.83 8.20 -12.46
C TYR A 342 16.15 7.43 -12.25
N TYR A 343 16.04 6.14 -11.99
CA TYR A 343 17.18 5.31 -11.56
C TYR A 343 17.99 4.65 -12.70
N VAL A 344 17.91 5.12 -13.93
CA VAL A 344 18.71 4.54 -15.02
C VAL A 344 20.21 4.78 -14.80
N ALA A 345 20.57 5.81 -14.06
CA ALA A 345 21.95 6.09 -13.69
C ALA A 345 22.55 5.15 -12.63
N SER A 346 21.77 4.21 -12.05
CA SER A 346 22.33 3.28 -11.07
C SER A 346 23.39 2.37 -11.65
N ASP A 347 24.43 2.06 -10.89
CA ASP A 347 25.52 1.16 -11.30
C ASP A 347 25.03 -0.19 -11.83
N TYR A 348 23.97 -0.72 -11.23
CA TYR A 348 23.39 -1.99 -11.66
C TYR A 348 22.81 -1.88 -13.07
N VAL A 349 22.05 -0.84 -13.36
CA VAL A 349 21.48 -0.61 -14.70
C VAL A 349 22.58 -0.36 -15.71
N GLN A 350 23.55 0.47 -15.37
CA GLN A 350 24.69 0.76 -16.26
C GLN A 350 25.49 -0.50 -16.65
N LYS A 351 25.65 -1.43 -15.69
CA LYS A 351 26.39 -2.69 -15.92
C LYS A 351 25.57 -3.75 -16.67
N ASN A 352 24.26 -3.80 -16.49
CA ASN A 352 23.44 -4.93 -16.93
C ASN A 352 22.45 -4.59 -18.05
N SER A 353 22.20 -3.29 -18.32
CA SER A 353 21.36 -2.85 -19.43
C SER A 353 22.17 -2.80 -20.73
N THR A 354 21.53 -3.22 -21.82
CA THR A 354 22.11 -3.18 -23.16
C THR A 354 21.66 -1.95 -23.97
N TRP A 355 20.43 -1.47 -23.77
CA TRP A 355 19.89 -0.34 -24.55
C TRP A 355 18.92 0.56 -23.77
N ILE A 356 18.21 0.09 -22.74
CA ILE A 356 17.27 0.94 -21.96
C ILE A 356 17.99 2.15 -21.36
N LYS A 357 19.22 1.98 -20.89
CA LYS A 357 20.00 3.03 -20.25
C LYS A 357 20.20 4.24 -21.17
N ASP A 358 20.35 3.99 -22.46
CA ASP A 358 20.65 5.04 -23.45
C ASP A 358 19.39 5.51 -24.21
N TYR A 359 18.27 4.74 -24.13
CA TYR A 359 17.07 5.03 -24.91
C TYR A 359 16.37 6.31 -24.45
N ASN A 360 16.35 7.32 -25.31
CA ASN A 360 15.74 8.63 -25.04
C ASN A 360 16.15 9.23 -23.68
N HIS A 361 17.41 9.05 -23.28
CA HIS A 361 17.92 9.44 -21.96
C HIS A 361 17.64 10.92 -21.66
N ASP A 362 18.01 11.84 -22.57
CA ASP A 362 17.84 13.27 -22.36
C ASP A 362 16.39 13.69 -22.17
N TRP A 363 15.48 13.10 -22.95
CA TRP A 363 14.05 13.37 -22.81
C TRP A 363 13.52 12.90 -21.45
N ARG A 364 13.95 11.74 -20.99
CA ARG A 364 13.55 11.20 -19.68
C ARG A 364 14.08 12.05 -18.54
N GLU A 365 15.32 12.52 -18.63
CA GLU A 365 15.92 13.46 -17.66
C GLU A 365 15.16 14.80 -17.63
N HIS A 366 14.76 15.33 -18.77
CA HIS A 366 13.95 16.55 -18.85
C HIS A 366 12.58 16.37 -18.15
N ILE A 367 11.90 15.25 -18.38
CA ILE A 367 10.62 14.97 -17.74
C ILE A 367 10.78 14.79 -16.22
N ALA A 368 11.81 14.06 -15.78
CA ALA A 368 12.11 13.90 -14.36
C ALA A 368 12.46 15.26 -13.71
N GLY A 369 13.25 16.09 -14.40
CA GLY A 369 13.57 17.46 -13.97
C GLY A 369 12.33 18.34 -13.85
N PHE A 370 11.47 18.33 -14.86
CA PHE A 370 10.20 19.06 -14.84
C PHE A 370 9.33 18.66 -13.66
N THR A 371 9.17 17.37 -13.41
CA THR A 371 8.31 16.88 -12.31
C THR A 371 8.88 17.23 -10.95
N ARG A 372 10.20 17.21 -10.77
CA ARG A 372 10.86 17.68 -9.54
C ARG A 372 10.61 19.18 -9.29
N VAL A 373 10.75 19.99 -10.33
CA VAL A 373 10.48 21.44 -10.26
C VAL A 373 9.00 21.67 -9.93
N TRP A 374 8.10 20.98 -10.60
CA TRP A 374 6.67 21.08 -10.31
C TRP A 374 6.36 20.70 -8.85
N GLY A 375 6.89 19.57 -8.38
CA GLY A 375 6.71 19.14 -6.99
C GLY A 375 7.22 20.14 -5.95
N GLY A 376 8.27 20.92 -6.28
CA GLY A 376 8.83 21.94 -5.41
C GLY A 376 8.03 23.26 -5.34
N ILE A 377 7.01 23.47 -6.19
CA ILE A 377 6.24 24.71 -6.20
C ILE A 377 5.22 24.67 -5.05
N PRO A 378 5.26 25.63 -4.09
CA PRO A 378 4.31 25.68 -2.99
C PRO A 378 2.86 25.64 -3.50
N VAL A 379 2.02 24.82 -2.87
CA VAL A 379 0.59 24.59 -3.19
C VAL A 379 0.38 23.93 -4.56
N LEU A 380 0.95 24.46 -5.63
CA LEU A 380 0.79 23.88 -6.99
C LEU A 380 1.48 22.54 -7.15
N GLY A 381 2.50 22.24 -6.35
CA GLY A 381 3.18 20.95 -6.31
C GLY A 381 2.43 19.89 -5.49
N TRP A 382 1.52 20.26 -4.59
CA TRP A 382 0.81 19.32 -3.72
C TRP A 382 0.13 18.14 -4.47
N PRO A 383 -0.48 18.33 -5.64
CA PRO A 383 -1.03 17.19 -6.40
C PRO A 383 0.00 16.13 -6.81
N THR A 384 1.29 16.44 -6.75
CA THR A 384 2.35 15.46 -6.99
C THR A 384 2.86 14.78 -5.71
N HIS A 385 2.34 15.15 -4.54
CA HIS A 385 2.74 14.62 -3.24
C HIS A 385 1.72 13.61 -2.72
N GLY A 386 2.15 12.40 -2.41
CA GLY A 386 1.27 11.35 -1.86
C GLY A 386 0.62 11.75 -0.54
N ASN A 387 1.36 12.46 0.34
CA ASN A 387 0.87 12.94 1.65
C ASN A 387 -0.28 13.96 1.53
N PHE A 388 -0.36 14.74 0.45
CA PHE A 388 -1.52 15.58 0.18
C PHE A 388 -2.82 14.75 0.16
N TYR A 389 -2.81 13.63 -0.55
CA TYR A 389 -3.97 12.74 -0.66
C TYR A 389 -4.31 12.05 0.66
N VAL A 390 -3.28 11.70 1.45
CA VAL A 390 -3.44 11.12 2.79
C VAL A 390 -4.18 12.11 3.69
N VAL A 391 -3.68 13.34 3.80
CA VAL A 391 -4.26 14.38 4.65
C VAL A 391 -5.69 14.73 4.20
N MET A 392 -5.90 14.93 2.91
CA MET A 392 -7.24 15.24 2.38
C MET A 392 -8.23 14.10 2.56
N THR A 393 -7.79 12.86 2.47
CA THR A 393 -8.63 11.68 2.76
C THR A 393 -9.04 11.63 4.23
N LEU A 394 -8.13 11.95 5.16
CA LEU A 394 -8.45 12.06 6.59
C LEU A 394 -9.47 13.18 6.87
N LEU A 395 -9.33 14.33 6.22
CA LEU A 395 -10.28 15.45 6.36
C LEU A 395 -11.67 15.05 5.83
N ILE A 396 -11.75 14.35 4.71
CA ILE A 396 -13.04 13.83 4.21
C ILE A 396 -13.61 12.80 5.19
N GLY A 397 -12.81 11.87 5.71
CA GLY A 397 -13.25 10.92 6.72
C GLY A 397 -13.78 11.61 7.99
N ALA A 398 -13.11 12.65 8.48
CA ALA A 398 -13.57 13.47 9.60
C ALA A 398 -14.91 14.17 9.30
N ALA A 399 -15.08 14.70 8.07
CA ALA A 399 -16.34 15.31 7.64
C ALA A 399 -17.49 14.27 7.57
N GLU A 400 -17.21 13.03 7.16
CA GLU A 400 -18.21 11.93 7.18
C GLU A 400 -18.63 11.56 8.61
N VAL A 401 -17.68 11.56 9.58
CA VAL A 401 -17.97 11.35 11.00
C VAL A 401 -18.86 12.45 11.54
N ILE A 402 -18.52 13.73 11.30
CA ILE A 402 -19.31 14.89 11.74
C ILE A 402 -20.74 14.82 11.20
N ARG A 403 -20.88 14.40 9.93
CA ARG A 403 -22.18 14.23 9.26
C ARG A 403 -22.89 12.94 9.61
N ARG A 404 -22.30 12.08 10.48
CA ARG A 404 -22.83 10.78 10.90
C ARG A 404 -23.13 9.83 9.73
N ARG A 405 -22.36 9.90 8.65
CA ARG A 405 -22.49 9.06 7.45
C ARG A 405 -21.71 7.76 7.61
N TRP A 406 -22.14 6.93 8.54
CA TRP A 406 -21.43 5.72 8.93
C TRP A 406 -21.25 4.70 7.79
N LEU A 407 -22.21 4.61 6.88
CA LEU A 407 -22.08 3.71 5.72
C LEU A 407 -20.98 4.15 4.77
N THR A 408 -20.91 5.45 4.45
CA THR A 408 -19.84 5.99 3.60
C THR A 408 -18.49 5.87 4.31
N LEU A 409 -18.46 6.05 5.64
CA LEU A 409 -17.26 5.88 6.44
C LEU A 409 -16.70 4.45 6.34
N MET A 410 -17.54 3.42 6.13
CA MET A 410 -17.08 2.04 5.91
C MET A 410 -16.15 1.91 4.68
N THR A 411 -16.25 2.79 3.69
CA THR A 411 -15.31 2.82 2.56
C THR A 411 -13.95 3.38 2.95
N HIS A 412 -13.85 4.15 4.04
CA HIS A 412 -12.59 4.73 4.52
C HIS A 412 -11.76 3.75 5.35
N ILE A 413 -12.36 2.68 5.89
CA ILE A 413 -11.65 1.73 6.75
C ILE A 413 -10.40 1.14 6.07
N PRO A 414 -10.46 0.62 4.82
CA PRO A 414 -9.26 0.13 4.14
C PRO A 414 -8.18 1.20 3.99
N LEU A 415 -8.56 2.47 3.83
CA LEU A 415 -7.62 3.59 3.70
C LEU A 415 -6.96 3.92 5.04
N LEU A 416 -7.71 3.89 6.15
CA LEU A 416 -7.16 4.05 7.49
C LEU A 416 -6.18 2.91 7.85
N LEU A 417 -6.47 1.70 7.42
CA LEU A 417 -5.54 0.57 7.60
C LEU A 417 -4.24 0.75 6.81
N LEU A 418 -4.31 1.27 5.58
CA LEU A 418 -3.12 1.67 4.81
C LEU A 418 -2.31 2.74 5.53
N MET A 419 -2.98 3.74 6.12
CA MET A 419 -2.30 4.76 6.94
C MET A 419 -1.65 4.16 8.19
N GLY A 420 -2.28 3.17 8.81
CA GLY A 420 -1.65 2.37 9.88
C GLY A 420 -0.38 1.65 9.42
N VAL A 421 -0.37 1.11 8.20
CA VAL A 421 0.83 0.53 7.59
C VAL A 421 1.91 1.59 7.37
N MET A 422 1.55 2.82 6.94
CA MET A 422 2.50 3.93 6.79
C MET A 422 3.20 4.28 8.11
N ILE A 423 2.44 4.32 9.22
CA ILE A 423 2.99 4.57 10.55
C ILE A 423 4.03 3.52 10.95
N THR A 424 3.84 2.28 10.55
CA THR A 424 4.75 1.16 10.87
C THR A 424 5.84 0.94 9.82
N ALA A 425 5.80 1.64 8.68
CA ALA A 425 6.78 1.50 7.60
C ALA A 425 8.20 1.89 8.05
N PRO A 426 9.26 1.35 7.45
CA PRO A 426 10.63 1.64 7.84
C PRO A 426 11.08 3.07 7.55
N ALA A 427 10.58 3.69 6.50
CA ALA A 427 10.94 5.05 6.09
C ALA A 427 9.78 6.03 6.26
N ASN A 428 10.11 7.27 6.63
CA ASN A 428 9.17 8.39 6.70
C ASN A 428 8.83 8.88 5.29
N ASN A 429 7.57 9.28 5.09
CA ASN A 429 7.09 9.93 3.87
C ASN A 429 7.49 9.21 2.56
N PHE A 430 7.47 7.89 2.56
CA PHE A 430 7.82 7.09 1.40
C PHE A 430 6.64 7.05 0.43
N GLU A 431 6.76 7.72 -0.71
CA GLU A 431 5.70 7.88 -1.71
C GLU A 431 4.97 6.58 -2.07
N ARG A 432 5.72 5.51 -2.28
CA ARG A 432 5.18 4.19 -2.66
C ARG A 432 4.11 3.64 -1.70
N HIS A 433 4.12 4.05 -0.43
CA HIS A 433 3.12 3.61 0.54
C HIS A 433 1.81 4.38 0.41
N MET A 434 1.86 5.60 -0.14
CA MET A 434 0.72 6.50 -0.30
C MET A 434 -0.02 6.31 -1.63
N LEU A 435 0.59 5.66 -2.61
CA LEU A 435 0.01 5.46 -3.95
C LEU A 435 -1.42 4.91 -3.93
N PRO A 436 -1.77 3.87 -3.10
CA PRO A 436 -3.13 3.35 -3.08
C PRO A 436 -4.15 4.40 -2.65
N VAL A 437 -3.80 5.26 -1.67
CA VAL A 437 -4.66 6.35 -1.20
C VAL A 437 -4.80 7.43 -2.27
N ALA A 438 -3.68 7.82 -2.90
CA ALA A 438 -3.68 8.81 -3.96
C ALA A 438 -4.55 8.38 -5.16
N PHE A 439 -4.46 7.11 -5.56
CA PHE A 439 -5.19 6.62 -6.73
C PHE A 439 -6.70 6.48 -6.51
N VAL A 440 -7.16 6.29 -5.27
CA VAL A 440 -8.60 6.23 -4.97
C VAL A 440 -9.17 7.57 -4.55
N PHE A 441 -8.34 8.58 -4.29
CA PHE A 441 -8.77 9.86 -3.74
C PHE A 441 -9.88 10.54 -4.55
N GLY A 442 -9.73 10.61 -5.87
CA GLY A 442 -10.75 11.22 -6.74
C GLY A 442 -12.13 10.52 -6.61
N PHE A 443 -12.13 9.21 -6.39
CA PHE A 443 -13.36 8.44 -6.15
C PHE A 443 -13.95 8.68 -4.76
N VAL A 444 -13.10 8.89 -3.75
CA VAL A 444 -13.53 9.25 -2.39
C VAL A 444 -14.19 10.63 -2.40
N VAL A 445 -13.58 11.64 -3.05
CA VAL A 445 -14.16 12.98 -3.25
C VAL A 445 -15.50 12.91 -3.96
N LEU A 446 -15.59 12.15 -5.05
CA LEU A 446 -16.84 11.96 -5.81
C LEU A 446 -17.93 11.35 -4.93
N THR A 447 -17.60 10.36 -4.12
CA THR A 447 -18.56 9.72 -3.20
C THR A 447 -19.05 10.71 -2.15
N TYR A 448 -18.14 11.43 -1.50
CA TYR A 448 -18.49 12.47 -0.53
C TYR A 448 -19.41 13.54 -1.11
N TRP A 449 -19.11 14.01 -2.32
CA TRP A 449 -19.93 15.03 -2.98
C TRP A 449 -21.32 14.53 -3.31
N ARG A 450 -21.45 13.32 -3.83
CA ARG A 450 -22.75 12.70 -4.13
C ARG A 450 -23.64 12.55 -2.90
N GLU A 451 -23.08 12.06 -1.80
CA GLU A 451 -23.81 11.92 -0.54
C GLU A 451 -24.24 13.30 0.00
N SER A 452 -23.40 14.32 -0.18
CA SER A 452 -23.71 15.69 0.23
C SER A 452 -24.85 16.30 -0.61
N LEU A 453 -24.90 16.02 -1.90
CA LEU A 453 -26.02 16.45 -2.76
C LEU A 453 -27.32 15.73 -2.39
N ALA A 454 -27.26 14.42 -2.18
CA ALA A 454 -28.44 13.63 -1.80
C ALA A 454 -29.03 14.10 -0.45
N GLU A 455 -28.17 14.46 0.50
CA GLU A 455 -28.60 15.01 1.79
C GLU A 455 -29.31 16.37 1.66
N ARG A 456 -28.75 17.28 0.86
CA ARG A 456 -29.40 18.58 0.58
C ARG A 456 -30.77 18.41 -0.10
N GLN A 457 -30.89 17.50 -1.05
CA GLN A 457 -32.18 17.22 -1.73
C GLN A 457 -33.23 16.67 -0.74
N ARG A 458 -32.83 15.78 0.18
CA ARG A 458 -33.75 15.27 1.23
C ARG A 458 -34.20 16.38 2.17
N GLN A 459 -33.29 17.27 2.60
CA GLN A 459 -33.64 18.41 3.46
C GLN A 459 -34.58 19.38 2.77
N SER A 460 -34.38 19.67 1.48
CA SER A 460 -35.31 20.52 0.72
C SER A 460 -36.69 19.89 0.55
N ALA A 461 -36.76 18.55 0.35
CA ALA A 461 -38.03 17.84 0.20
C ALA A 461 -38.84 17.72 1.52
N THR A 462 -38.18 17.88 2.71
CA THR A 462 -38.85 17.87 4.01
C THR A 462 -39.35 19.27 4.43
N LEU A 463 -38.93 20.33 3.72
CA LEU A 463 -39.36 21.70 3.99
C LEU A 463 -40.57 22.15 3.13
N HIS A 464 -40.93 21.33 2.16
CA HIS A 464 -42.15 21.45 1.33
C HIS A 464 -43.15 20.34 1.66
#